data_8bc2191b888bb91b39a52b0f20cc415f
#
_entry.id   8bc2191b888bb91b39a52b0f20cc415f
#
_cell.length_a   1.000
_cell.length_b   1.000
_cell.length_c   1.000
_cell.angle_alpha   90.00
_cell.angle_beta   90.00
_cell.angle_gamma   90.00
#
_symmetry.space_group_name_H-M   'P 1'
#
loop_
_entity.id
_entity.type
_entity.pdbx_description
1 polymer ?
#
loop_
_entity_poly.entity_id
_entity_poly.type
_entity_poly.pdbx_seq_one_letter_code
_entity_poly.pdbx_strand_id
1 'polypeptide(L)'
;DKVDVLIVAMHWGVEYTHNPTEYEKDMASYLASLGVDLIIGTHPHVIQPVTWIDNTLVIYSLGNFLSAQYQNQSTCTNYKCTTGLMTSLKIEKDVKGKEKSIKITNVENELIYNYYNQSTWRGFKVIPFSNPKIKTYLPSYKSVYNTYKEVVQRLDSNMYVKETVE
;
A
#
# COMPACT_ATOMS: atom_id res chain seq x y z
N ASP A 1 -13.78 25.98 -6.30
CA ASP A 1 -13.75 24.57 -5.93
C ASP A 1 -14.42 24.37 -4.59
N LYS A 2 -15.12 23.22 -4.45
CA LYS A 2 -16.02 23.00 -3.30
C LYS A 2 -15.48 21.98 -2.29
N VAL A 3 -14.26 21.47 -2.51
CA VAL A 3 -13.62 20.50 -1.62
C VAL A 3 -12.29 21.05 -1.09
N ASP A 4 -11.91 20.62 0.10
CA ASP A 4 -10.64 21.01 0.70
C ASP A 4 -9.55 19.96 0.42
N VAL A 5 -9.94 18.69 0.24
CA VAL A 5 -9.04 17.56 -0.04
C VAL A 5 -9.58 16.77 -1.23
N LEU A 6 -8.71 16.44 -2.17
CA LEU A 6 -9.05 15.62 -3.33
C LEU A 6 -8.29 14.28 -3.28
N ILE A 7 -9.04 13.20 -3.11
CA ILE A 7 -8.52 11.83 -3.12
C ILE A 7 -9.00 11.13 -4.38
N VAL A 8 -8.07 10.52 -5.12
CA VAL A 8 -8.38 9.78 -6.35
C VAL A 8 -8.07 8.30 -6.14
N ALA A 9 -9.08 7.44 -6.31
CA ALA A 9 -8.91 6.00 -6.34
C ALA A 9 -8.72 5.53 -7.79
N MET A 10 -7.61 4.83 -8.05
CA MET A 10 -7.23 4.33 -9.37
C MET A 10 -7.28 2.80 -9.41
N HIS A 11 -7.81 2.27 -10.51
CA HIS A 11 -7.74 0.85 -10.84
C HIS A 11 -6.89 0.71 -12.10
N TRP A 12 -5.61 0.37 -11.94
CA TRP A 12 -4.59 0.50 -12.99
C TRP A 12 -3.49 -0.54 -12.90
N GLY A 13 -2.58 -0.51 -13.85
CA GLY A 13 -1.35 -1.31 -13.84
C GLY A 13 -1.51 -2.72 -14.41
N VAL A 14 -0.56 -3.56 -14.09
CA VAL A 14 -0.47 -4.94 -14.56
C VAL A 14 -0.50 -5.88 -13.36
N GLU A 15 -1.37 -6.90 -13.43
CA GLU A 15 -1.50 -7.90 -12.36
C GLU A 15 -0.15 -8.56 -12.02
N TYR A 16 0.05 -8.79 -10.74
CA TYR A 16 1.15 -9.56 -10.17
C TYR A 16 2.56 -8.96 -10.38
N THR A 17 2.64 -7.66 -10.71
CA THR A 17 3.92 -6.94 -10.79
C THR A 17 4.06 -5.88 -9.70
N HIS A 18 5.23 -5.84 -9.05
CA HIS A 18 5.55 -4.85 -8.00
C HIS A 18 6.09 -3.53 -8.55
N ASN A 19 6.32 -3.43 -9.85
CA ASN A 19 6.80 -2.21 -10.49
C ASN A 19 5.63 -1.50 -11.16
N PRO A 20 5.37 -0.23 -10.81
CA PRO A 20 4.44 0.58 -11.58
C PRO A 20 4.90 0.68 -13.04
N THR A 21 3.96 0.60 -13.97
CA THR A 21 4.20 0.84 -15.39
C THR A 21 4.49 2.32 -15.65
N GLU A 22 5.06 2.66 -16.80
CA GLU A 22 5.24 4.07 -17.20
C GLU A 22 3.88 4.80 -17.27
N TYR A 23 2.83 4.12 -17.75
CA TYR A 23 1.47 4.69 -17.76
C TYR A 23 0.99 5.08 -16.34
N GLU A 24 1.23 4.23 -15.33
CA GLU A 24 0.87 4.55 -13.93
C GLU A 24 1.65 5.76 -13.43
N LYS A 25 2.94 5.85 -13.73
CA LYS A 25 3.81 6.96 -13.32
C LYS A 25 3.40 8.28 -13.99
N ASP A 26 3.15 8.25 -15.31
CA ASP A 26 2.72 9.41 -16.09
C ASP A 26 1.36 9.92 -15.59
N MET A 27 0.42 9.00 -15.35
CA MET A 27 -0.91 9.35 -14.84
C MET A 27 -0.84 9.90 -13.41
N ALA A 28 -0.01 9.32 -12.54
CA ALA A 28 0.19 9.84 -11.19
C ALA A 28 0.78 11.27 -11.23
N SER A 29 1.76 11.51 -12.08
CA SER A 29 2.36 12.83 -12.28
C SER A 29 1.35 13.83 -12.84
N TYR A 30 0.53 13.41 -13.78
CA TYR A 30 -0.54 14.25 -14.34
C TYR A 30 -1.57 14.62 -13.28
N LEU A 31 -2.05 13.66 -12.48
CA LEU A 31 -3.00 13.92 -11.39
C LEU A 31 -2.40 14.83 -10.32
N ALA A 32 -1.13 14.64 -9.96
CA ALA A 32 -0.42 15.52 -9.04
C ALA A 32 -0.35 16.96 -9.57
N SER A 33 -0.08 17.15 -10.87
CA SER A 33 -0.07 18.48 -11.49
C SER A 33 -1.43 19.18 -11.49
N LEU A 34 -2.53 18.43 -11.34
CA LEU A 34 -3.89 18.95 -11.19
C LEU A 34 -4.26 19.28 -9.73
N GLY A 35 -3.36 19.04 -8.78
CA GLY A 35 -3.57 19.34 -7.35
C GLY A 35 -4.35 18.25 -6.60
N VAL A 36 -4.24 17.00 -7.01
CA VAL A 36 -4.71 15.85 -6.22
C VAL A 36 -3.83 15.70 -4.98
N ASP A 37 -4.42 15.52 -3.79
CA ASP A 37 -3.67 15.38 -2.54
C ASP A 37 -3.23 13.93 -2.29
N LEU A 38 -4.07 12.95 -2.66
CA LEU A 38 -3.81 11.53 -2.42
C LEU A 38 -4.29 10.67 -3.59
N ILE A 39 -3.43 9.78 -4.08
CA ILE A 39 -3.77 8.76 -5.07
C ILE A 39 -3.67 7.37 -4.42
N ILE A 40 -4.75 6.59 -4.53
CA ILE A 40 -4.83 5.23 -3.99
C ILE A 40 -5.03 4.26 -5.16
N GLY A 41 -3.98 3.51 -5.50
CA GLY A 41 -4.01 2.51 -6.57
C GLY A 41 -4.43 1.13 -6.10
N THR A 42 -5.10 0.42 -7.01
CA THR A 42 -5.57 -0.96 -6.87
C THR A 42 -5.44 -1.68 -8.22
N HIS A 43 -5.76 -2.94 -8.30
CA HIS A 43 -5.76 -3.86 -9.45
C HIS A 43 -4.57 -4.83 -9.48
N PRO A 44 -3.28 -4.46 -9.23
CA PRO A 44 -2.17 -5.40 -9.41
C PRO A 44 -2.24 -6.68 -8.53
N HIS A 45 -3.13 -6.74 -7.53
CA HIS A 45 -3.23 -7.83 -6.54
C HIS A 45 -1.97 -8.05 -5.70
N VAL A 46 -0.96 -7.22 -5.89
CA VAL A 46 0.28 -7.17 -5.13
C VAL A 46 0.58 -5.73 -4.73
N ILE A 47 1.34 -5.55 -3.66
CA ILE A 47 1.75 -4.21 -3.26
C ILE A 47 2.71 -3.61 -4.31
N GLN A 48 2.62 -2.31 -4.48
CA GLN A 48 3.55 -1.50 -5.25
C GLN A 48 4.08 -0.35 -4.38
N PRO A 49 5.10 0.41 -4.81
CA PRO A 49 5.70 1.46 -4.02
C PRO A 49 4.72 2.53 -3.53
N VAL A 50 5.09 3.16 -2.42
CA VAL A 50 4.49 4.40 -1.93
C VAL A 50 5.52 5.51 -2.08
N THR A 51 5.12 6.66 -2.58
CA THR A 51 6.04 7.79 -2.81
C THR A 51 5.30 9.11 -2.81
N TRP A 52 6.07 10.20 -2.79
CA TRP A 52 5.56 11.54 -3.02
C TRP A 52 5.89 11.98 -4.45
N ILE A 53 4.92 12.63 -5.09
CA ILE A 53 5.13 13.43 -6.30
C ILE A 53 4.70 14.84 -5.92
N ASP A 54 5.67 15.75 -5.79
CA ASP A 54 5.48 17.08 -5.20
C ASP A 54 4.76 16.99 -3.84
N ASN A 55 3.55 17.48 -3.73
CA ASN A 55 2.73 17.42 -2.51
C ASN A 55 1.68 16.30 -2.51
N THR A 56 1.65 15.46 -3.54
CA THR A 56 0.70 14.36 -3.69
C THR A 56 1.29 13.07 -3.14
N LEU A 57 0.63 12.46 -2.16
CA LEU A 57 0.97 11.10 -1.74
C LEU A 57 0.42 10.09 -2.75
N VAL A 58 1.28 9.24 -3.29
CA VAL A 58 0.93 8.20 -4.27
C VAL A 58 1.17 6.82 -3.68
N ILE A 59 0.10 6.05 -3.53
CA ILE A 59 0.13 4.62 -3.19
C ILE A 59 -0.19 3.89 -4.49
N TYR A 60 0.82 3.36 -5.19
CA TYR A 60 0.61 2.74 -6.50
C TYR A 60 -0.27 1.49 -6.44
N SER A 61 -0.10 0.65 -5.42
CA SER A 61 -1.04 -0.44 -5.13
C SER A 61 -0.97 -0.89 -3.68
N LEU A 62 -2.14 -1.02 -3.05
CA LEU A 62 -2.28 -1.60 -1.70
C LEU A 62 -2.17 -3.13 -1.69
N GLY A 63 -2.20 -3.79 -2.86
CA GLY A 63 -2.33 -5.24 -2.93
C GLY A 63 -3.66 -5.75 -2.38
N ASN A 64 -3.69 -7.01 -1.99
CA ASN A 64 -4.90 -7.66 -1.45
C ASN A 64 -5.04 -7.41 0.05
N PHE A 65 -6.19 -6.90 0.48
CA PHE A 65 -6.53 -6.78 1.91
C PHE A 65 -7.07 -8.10 2.47
N LEU A 66 -8.02 -8.72 1.78
CA LEU A 66 -8.56 -10.04 2.10
C LEU A 66 -8.79 -10.80 0.80
N SER A 67 -8.09 -11.92 0.61
CA SER A 67 -8.10 -12.64 -0.65
C SER A 67 -7.85 -14.14 -0.44
N ALA A 68 -8.42 -14.95 -1.31
CA ALA A 68 -8.13 -16.39 -1.42
C ALA A 68 -7.01 -16.70 -2.43
N GLN A 69 -6.33 -15.71 -2.97
CA GLN A 69 -5.15 -15.92 -3.81
C GLN A 69 -3.99 -16.39 -2.94
N TYR A 70 -3.43 -17.54 -3.28
CA TYR A 70 -2.49 -18.19 -2.41
C TYR A 70 -1.15 -18.52 -3.09
N GLN A 71 -0.10 -18.66 -2.28
CA GLN A 71 1.29 -18.66 -2.74
C GLN A 71 1.70 -19.78 -3.71
N ASN A 72 0.97 -20.89 -3.78
CA ASN A 72 1.33 -22.01 -4.68
C ASN A 72 0.74 -21.88 -6.09
N GLN A 73 -0.02 -20.84 -6.37
CA GLN A 73 -0.40 -20.52 -7.73
C GLN A 73 0.83 -20.00 -8.49
N SER A 74 0.99 -20.33 -9.75
CA SER A 74 2.16 -19.94 -10.55
C SER A 74 2.42 -18.43 -10.57
N THR A 75 1.36 -17.64 -10.44
CA THR A 75 1.40 -16.16 -10.43
C THR A 75 1.58 -15.56 -9.04
N CYS A 76 1.28 -16.29 -7.96
CA CYS A 76 1.26 -15.79 -6.58
C CYS A 76 2.39 -16.36 -5.71
N THR A 77 3.56 -16.62 -6.28
CA THR A 77 4.73 -17.12 -5.56
C THR A 77 5.27 -16.11 -4.53
N ASN A 78 6.07 -16.59 -3.57
CA ASN A 78 6.77 -15.76 -2.59
C ASN A 78 5.86 -14.84 -1.76
N TYR A 79 4.65 -15.30 -1.44
CA TYR A 79 3.66 -14.56 -0.64
C TYR A 79 3.17 -13.25 -1.24
N LYS A 80 3.45 -12.94 -2.51
CA LYS A 80 3.14 -11.63 -3.10
C LYS A 80 1.65 -11.30 -3.13
N CYS A 81 0.79 -12.30 -3.36
CA CYS A 81 -0.66 -12.09 -3.38
C CYS A 81 -1.31 -12.20 -1.98
N THR A 82 -0.59 -12.69 -0.99
CA THR A 82 -1.04 -12.79 0.39
C THR A 82 -0.43 -11.71 1.29
N THR A 83 0.46 -10.88 0.75
CA THR A 83 0.99 -9.69 1.41
C THR A 83 0.29 -8.46 0.85
N GLY A 84 -0.35 -7.71 1.72
CA GLY A 84 -1.00 -6.44 1.41
C GLY A 84 -0.42 -5.30 2.23
N LEU A 85 -0.95 -4.10 2.01
CA LEU A 85 -0.53 -2.87 2.66
C LEU A 85 -1.75 -2.16 3.26
N MET A 86 -1.62 -1.73 4.52
CA MET A 86 -2.48 -0.72 5.13
C MET A 86 -1.66 0.57 5.27
N THR A 87 -2.21 1.69 4.85
CA THR A 87 -1.59 2.99 5.05
C THR A 87 -2.49 3.86 5.91
N SER A 88 -1.96 4.36 7.02
CA SER A 88 -2.60 5.40 7.84
C SER A 88 -1.88 6.73 7.62
N LEU A 89 -2.64 7.82 7.70
CA LEU A 89 -2.12 9.16 7.53
C LEU A 89 -2.96 10.18 8.28
N LYS A 90 -2.40 11.36 8.50
CA LYS A 90 -3.11 12.51 9.07
C LYS A 90 -3.27 13.58 8.00
N ILE A 91 -4.49 14.09 7.84
CA ILE A 91 -4.77 15.25 6.99
C ILE A 91 -4.97 16.46 7.90
N GLU A 92 -4.13 17.47 7.73
CA GLU A 92 -4.17 18.71 8.47
C GLU A 92 -4.63 19.83 7.54
N LYS A 93 -5.61 20.61 8.01
CA LYS A 93 -6.10 21.81 7.33
C LYS A 93 -5.76 23.03 8.19
N ASP A 94 -4.94 23.93 7.66
CA ASP A 94 -4.65 25.22 8.26
C ASP A 94 -5.43 26.32 7.54
N VAL A 95 -6.01 27.24 8.30
CA VAL A 95 -6.81 28.35 7.77
C VAL A 95 -6.31 29.66 8.39
N LYS A 96 -5.72 30.52 7.56
CA LYS A 96 -5.20 31.85 7.96
C LYS A 96 -5.94 32.92 7.15
N GLY A 97 -7.00 33.44 7.74
CA GLY A 97 -7.87 34.40 7.04
C GLY A 97 -8.59 33.76 5.87
N LYS A 98 -8.25 34.16 4.63
CA LYS A 98 -8.81 33.58 3.40
C LYS A 98 -7.93 32.45 2.82
N GLU A 99 -6.72 32.31 3.31
CA GLU A 99 -5.79 31.28 2.84
C GLU A 99 -6.08 29.95 3.54
N LYS A 100 -6.08 28.89 2.75
CA LYS A 100 -6.22 27.51 3.23
C LYS A 100 -5.06 26.69 2.70
N SER A 101 -4.49 25.85 3.54
CA SER A 101 -3.51 24.85 3.13
C SER A 101 -3.89 23.47 3.67
N ILE A 102 -3.62 22.44 2.87
CA ILE A 102 -3.79 21.05 3.23
C ILE A 102 -2.42 20.42 3.31
N LYS A 103 -2.19 19.60 4.33
CA LYS A 103 -0.96 18.85 4.50
C LYS A 103 -1.28 17.42 4.93
N ILE A 104 -0.72 16.46 4.22
CA ILE A 104 -0.71 15.06 4.64
C ILE A 104 0.56 14.81 5.46
N THR A 105 0.40 14.27 6.66
CA THR A 105 1.49 13.99 7.60
C THR A 105 1.31 12.62 8.24
N ASN A 106 2.31 12.16 8.99
CA ASN A 106 2.28 10.89 9.73
C ASN A 106 1.85 9.71 8.86
N VAL A 107 2.46 9.60 7.67
CA VAL A 107 2.20 8.48 6.77
C VAL A 107 2.90 7.24 7.34
N GLU A 108 2.11 6.26 7.74
CA GLU A 108 2.58 4.97 8.26
C GLU A 108 2.07 3.85 7.36
N ASN A 109 2.98 3.06 6.83
CA ASN A 109 2.70 1.89 6.01
C ASN A 109 2.89 0.63 6.85
N GLU A 110 1.86 -0.19 6.98
CA GLU A 110 1.90 -1.45 7.71
C GLU A 110 1.63 -2.61 6.77
N LEU A 111 2.59 -3.52 6.64
CA LEU A 111 2.40 -4.76 5.90
C LEU A 111 1.41 -5.67 6.63
N ILE A 112 0.54 -6.31 5.88
CA ILE A 112 -0.45 -7.28 6.38
C ILE A 112 -0.30 -8.60 5.66
N TYR A 113 -0.60 -9.69 6.36
CA TYR A 113 -0.65 -11.04 5.82
C TYR A 113 -2.10 -11.52 5.74
N ASN A 114 -2.49 -11.94 4.55
CA ASN A 114 -3.77 -12.58 4.28
C ASN A 114 -3.67 -14.08 4.56
N TYR A 115 -4.25 -14.53 5.64
CA TYR A 115 -4.34 -15.94 5.98
C TYR A 115 -5.74 -16.48 5.74
N TYR A 116 -5.83 -17.71 5.26
CA TYR A 116 -7.02 -18.54 5.33
C TYR A 116 -6.64 -20.03 5.35
N ASN A 117 -7.54 -20.88 5.83
CA ASN A 117 -7.36 -22.31 5.75
C ASN A 117 -7.66 -22.78 4.31
N GLN A 118 -6.62 -23.18 3.58
CA GLN A 118 -6.69 -23.51 2.17
C GLN A 118 -7.50 -24.78 1.89
N SER A 119 -7.52 -25.73 2.83
CA SER A 119 -8.27 -27.00 2.67
C SER A 119 -9.78 -26.80 2.81
N THR A 120 -10.20 -25.85 3.64
CA THR A 120 -11.63 -25.61 3.95
C THR A 120 -12.17 -24.32 3.34
N TRP A 121 -11.31 -23.46 2.78
CA TRP A 121 -11.63 -22.12 2.29
C TRP A 121 -12.34 -21.26 3.34
N ARG A 122 -11.90 -21.38 4.60
CA ARG A 122 -12.49 -20.70 5.77
C ARG A 122 -11.42 -20.08 6.66
N GLY A 123 -11.87 -19.33 7.66
CA GLY A 123 -11.01 -18.78 8.70
C GLY A 123 -10.11 -17.66 8.21
N PHE A 124 -10.60 -16.85 7.28
CA PHE A 124 -9.88 -15.67 6.77
C PHE A 124 -9.47 -14.73 7.89
N LYS A 125 -8.24 -14.27 7.84
CA LYS A 125 -7.66 -13.33 8.79
C LYS A 125 -6.73 -12.37 8.06
N VAL A 126 -6.79 -11.10 8.45
CA VAL A 126 -5.79 -10.10 8.13
C VAL A 126 -4.90 -9.93 9.35
N ILE A 127 -3.62 -10.22 9.22
CA ILE A 127 -2.67 -10.23 10.34
C ILE A 127 -1.58 -9.21 10.04
N PRO A 128 -1.53 -8.08 10.77
CA PRO A 128 -0.44 -7.13 10.65
C PRO A 128 0.91 -7.76 11.01
N PHE A 129 1.97 -7.39 10.30
CA PHE A 129 3.31 -7.87 10.60
C PHE A 129 3.84 -7.37 11.95
N SER A 130 3.30 -6.28 12.48
CA SER A 130 3.57 -5.81 13.84
C SER A 130 2.85 -6.62 14.94
N ASN A 131 1.91 -7.50 14.59
CA ASN A 131 1.16 -8.30 15.54
C ASN A 131 1.92 -9.61 15.86
N PRO A 132 2.18 -9.96 17.14
CA PRO A 132 2.88 -11.19 17.52
C PRO A 132 2.26 -12.49 16.96
N LYS A 133 0.97 -12.49 16.63
CA LYS A 133 0.31 -13.64 15.99
C LYS A 133 0.86 -13.98 14.62
N ILE A 134 1.57 -13.06 13.96
CA ILE A 134 2.19 -13.32 12.64
C ILE A 134 3.11 -14.54 12.69
N LYS A 135 3.83 -14.74 13.81
CA LYS A 135 4.74 -15.88 14.01
C LYS A 135 4.03 -17.24 13.89
N THR A 136 2.77 -17.30 14.30
CA THR A 136 1.95 -18.53 14.22
C THR A 136 1.47 -18.83 12.81
N TYR A 137 1.12 -17.78 12.05
CA TYR A 137 0.49 -17.93 10.74
C TYR A 137 1.47 -17.88 9.57
N LEU A 138 2.62 -17.26 9.76
CA LEU A 138 3.68 -17.11 8.77
C LEU A 138 5.06 -17.27 9.42
N PRO A 139 5.58 -18.50 9.59
CA PRO A 139 6.89 -18.72 10.22
C PRO A 139 8.05 -17.96 9.55
N SER A 140 7.98 -17.74 8.22
CA SER A 140 8.95 -16.97 7.45
C SER A 140 8.71 -15.45 7.46
N TYR A 141 7.91 -14.94 8.38
CA TYR A 141 7.46 -13.54 8.39
C TYR A 141 8.59 -12.49 8.29
N LYS A 142 9.74 -12.70 8.92
CA LYS A 142 10.87 -11.75 8.86
C LYS A 142 11.43 -11.60 7.43
N SER A 143 11.62 -12.71 6.73
CA SER A 143 12.10 -12.69 5.34
C SER A 143 11.06 -12.03 4.42
N VAL A 144 9.78 -12.39 4.57
CA VAL A 144 8.68 -11.81 3.81
C VAL A 144 8.56 -10.32 4.09
N TYR A 145 8.63 -9.90 5.36
CA TYR A 145 8.63 -8.49 5.75
C TYR A 145 9.74 -7.69 5.04
N ASN A 146 10.99 -8.17 5.11
CA ASN A 146 12.12 -7.46 4.50
C ASN A 146 11.94 -7.30 2.98
N THR A 147 11.50 -8.38 2.31
CA THR A 147 11.24 -8.34 0.86
C THR A 147 10.21 -7.27 0.49
N TYR A 148 9.10 -7.18 1.25
CA TYR A 148 8.01 -6.28 0.89
C TYR A 148 8.17 -4.88 1.46
N LYS A 149 8.94 -4.68 2.52
CA LYS A 149 9.43 -3.36 2.94
C LYS A 149 10.22 -2.69 1.81
N GLU A 150 11.12 -3.42 1.16
CA GLU A 150 11.88 -2.92 0.00
C GLU A 150 10.98 -2.56 -1.18
N VAL A 151 9.86 -3.28 -1.38
CA VAL A 151 8.88 -2.93 -2.42
C VAL A 151 8.22 -1.59 -2.11
N VAL A 152 7.76 -1.38 -0.88
CA VAL A 152 7.13 -0.11 -0.46
C VAL A 152 8.10 1.06 -0.64
N GLN A 153 9.37 0.86 -0.28
CA GLN A 153 10.42 1.89 -0.28
C GLN A 153 11.14 2.06 -1.63
N ARG A 154 10.75 1.34 -2.67
CA ARG A 154 11.49 1.28 -3.94
C ARG A 154 11.64 2.62 -4.66
N LEU A 155 10.67 3.49 -4.57
CA LEU A 155 10.70 4.84 -5.19
C LEU A 155 11.02 5.95 -4.18
N ASP A 156 10.88 5.67 -2.89
CA ASP A 156 11.23 6.59 -1.80
C ASP A 156 11.75 5.79 -0.60
N SER A 157 13.08 5.75 -0.45
CA SER A 157 13.74 5.02 0.63
C SER A 157 13.44 5.56 2.04
N ASN A 158 12.92 6.79 2.15
CA ASN A 158 12.53 7.41 3.42
C ASN A 158 11.09 7.09 3.80
N MET A 159 10.33 6.42 2.93
CA MET A 159 8.94 6.05 3.24
C MET A 159 8.92 5.14 4.47
N TYR A 160 8.23 5.58 5.51
CA TYR A 160 8.14 4.81 6.75
C TYR A 160 7.32 3.54 6.56
N VAL A 161 7.87 2.42 6.99
CA VAL A 161 7.18 1.12 7.07
C VAL A 161 7.28 0.65 8.51
N LYS A 162 6.14 0.40 9.13
CA LYS A 162 6.03 -0.04 10.53
C LYS A 162 6.74 -1.36 10.73
N GLU A 163 7.60 -1.42 11.74
CA GLU A 163 8.45 -2.57 11.98
C GLU A 163 7.64 -3.84 12.35
N THR A 164 8.15 -4.98 11.93
CA THR A 164 7.61 -6.28 12.33
C THR A 164 8.02 -6.60 13.76
N VAL A 165 7.36 -7.58 14.34
CA VAL A 165 7.72 -8.09 15.67
C VAL A 165 9.12 -8.75 15.66
N GLU A 166 9.82 -8.67 16.78
CA GLU A 166 11.11 -9.34 17.03
C GLU A 166 10.97 -10.86 17.18
#